data_b737457fe331cfed89b55ebbebb52e9c
#
_entry.id   b737457fe331cfed89b55ebbebb52e9c
#
_cell.length_a   1.000
_cell.length_b   1.000
_cell.length_c   1.000
_cell.angle_alpha   90.00
_cell.angle_beta   90.00
_cell.angle_gamma   90.00
#
_symmetry.space_group_name_H-M   'P 1'
#
loop_
_entity.id
_entity.type
_entity.pdbx_description
1 polymer ?
#
loop_
_entity_poly.entity_id
_entity_poly.type
_entity_poly.pdbx_seq_one_letter_code
_entity_poly.pdbx_strand_id
1 'polypeptide(L)'
;DFIYGLPSQSMEAWTESVEVALALEPEHLSCYGLKVEEGTPLYTRVERGEILPDDDMQADMYLWMVERLAKAGYKQYEISNFARPGFQSRHNLKYWTLQEYAGFGPGAHSDFGGVRYAYEKDLEGYIHGVKHHMPLLSESERIPPLDRDTEWLMLGLRTVQGLDSRE
;
A
#
# COMPACT_ATOMS: atom_id res chain seq x y z
N ASP A 1 2.34 5.07 9.74
CA ASP A 1 2.15 3.77 9.09
C ASP A 1 2.41 2.67 10.11
N PHE A 2 1.58 1.60 10.07
CA PHE A 2 1.65 0.43 10.95
C PHE A 2 1.64 -0.85 10.14
N ILE A 3 2.23 -1.90 10.70
CA ILE A 3 2.12 -3.25 10.17
C ILE A 3 1.65 -4.15 11.32
N TYR A 4 0.57 -4.92 11.10
CA TYR A 4 0.11 -5.97 12.00
C TYR A 4 0.46 -7.35 11.46
N GLY A 5 0.37 -8.36 12.31
CA GLY A 5 0.76 -9.72 11.97
C GLY A 5 2.28 -9.94 12.05
N LEU A 6 3.00 -9.11 12.80
CA LEU A 6 4.45 -9.25 13.00
C LEU A 6 4.79 -10.56 13.73
N PRO A 7 6.02 -11.10 13.55
CA PRO A 7 6.46 -12.28 14.29
C PRO A 7 6.20 -12.16 15.78
N SER A 8 5.54 -13.17 16.35
CA SER A 8 5.17 -13.23 17.78
C SER A 8 4.29 -12.08 18.29
N GLN A 9 3.69 -11.29 17.41
CA GLN A 9 2.79 -10.22 17.83
C GLN A 9 1.50 -10.80 18.38
N SER A 10 1.14 -10.43 19.62
CA SER A 10 -0.15 -10.76 20.19
C SER A 10 -1.21 -9.70 19.90
N MET A 11 -2.47 -10.04 20.12
CA MET A 11 -3.59 -9.09 20.01
C MET A 11 -3.43 -7.91 20.99
N GLU A 12 -2.92 -8.18 22.21
CA GLU A 12 -2.68 -7.15 23.23
C GLU A 12 -1.61 -6.15 22.76
N ALA A 13 -0.48 -6.64 22.21
CA ALA A 13 0.59 -5.78 21.68
C ALA A 13 0.10 -4.94 20.49
N TRP A 14 -0.75 -5.53 19.63
CA TRP A 14 -1.36 -4.80 18.55
C TRP A 14 -2.31 -3.70 19.04
N THR A 15 -3.21 -4.02 19.99
CA THR A 15 -4.15 -3.05 20.56
C THR A 15 -3.42 -1.89 21.25
N GLU A 16 -2.36 -2.17 22.02
CA GLU A 16 -1.52 -1.15 22.63
C GLU A 16 -0.90 -0.22 21.58
N SER A 17 -0.36 -0.77 20.51
CA SER A 17 0.24 0.00 19.42
C SER A 17 -0.76 0.96 18.77
N VAL A 18 -1.99 0.51 18.52
CA VAL A 18 -3.05 1.34 17.97
C VAL A 18 -3.48 2.44 18.95
N GLU A 19 -3.61 2.13 20.25
CA GLU A 19 -3.96 3.15 21.26
C GLU A 19 -2.88 4.22 21.40
N VAL A 20 -1.61 3.84 21.38
CA VAL A 20 -0.49 4.82 21.38
C VAL A 20 -0.55 5.71 20.14
N ALA A 21 -0.84 5.13 18.96
CA ALA A 21 -1.01 5.91 17.75
C ALA A 21 -2.17 6.90 17.84
N LEU A 22 -3.30 6.46 18.36
CA LEU A 22 -4.49 7.31 18.55
C LEU A 22 -4.22 8.47 19.54
N ALA A 23 -3.40 8.23 20.55
CA ALA A 23 -3.02 9.27 21.51
C ALA A 23 -2.15 10.39 20.89
N LEU A 24 -1.49 10.12 19.73
CA LEU A 24 -0.77 11.13 18.96
C LEU A 24 -1.68 11.97 18.05
N GLU A 25 -2.95 11.60 17.94
CA GLU A 25 -3.97 12.29 17.15
C GLU A 25 -3.58 12.58 15.67
N PRO A 26 -2.97 11.65 14.93
CA PRO A 26 -2.63 11.90 13.53
C PRO A 26 -3.88 12.13 12.68
N GLU A 27 -3.75 12.84 11.58
CA GLU A 27 -4.84 13.04 10.62
C GLU A 27 -5.10 11.79 9.76
N HIS A 28 -4.09 10.94 9.57
CA HIS A 28 -4.11 9.79 8.67
C HIS A 28 -3.32 8.62 9.25
N LEU A 29 -3.84 7.41 9.07
CA LEU A 29 -3.21 6.15 9.47
C LEU A 29 -3.24 5.17 8.30
N SER A 30 -2.07 4.61 7.98
CA SER A 30 -1.94 3.46 7.09
C SER A 30 -1.63 2.22 7.93
N CYS A 31 -2.41 1.16 7.79
CA CYS A 31 -2.31 -0.05 8.59
C CYS A 31 -2.32 -1.27 7.66
N TYR A 32 -1.17 -1.90 7.48
CA TYR A 32 -0.98 -3.00 6.55
C TYR A 32 -0.85 -4.33 7.28
N GLY A 33 -1.43 -5.39 6.73
CA GLY A 33 -1.09 -6.75 7.13
C GLY A 33 0.32 -7.10 6.65
N LEU A 34 1.10 -7.77 7.51
CA LEU A 34 2.42 -8.25 7.13
C LEU A 34 2.30 -9.25 5.99
N LYS A 35 2.99 -8.99 4.90
CA LYS A 35 3.14 -9.93 3.79
C LYS A 35 4.58 -10.47 3.78
N VAL A 36 4.71 -11.79 3.80
CA VAL A 36 6.01 -12.44 3.69
C VAL A 36 6.35 -12.60 2.21
N GLU A 37 7.33 -11.83 1.76
CA GLU A 37 7.76 -11.84 0.36
C GLU A 37 8.99 -12.73 0.18
N GLU A 38 8.94 -13.60 -0.83
CA GLU A 38 10.06 -14.47 -1.21
C GLU A 38 11.33 -13.64 -1.48
N GLY A 39 12.49 -14.19 -1.12
CA GLY A 39 13.79 -13.52 -1.28
C GLY A 39 14.12 -12.50 -0.18
N THR A 40 13.23 -12.29 0.81
CA THR A 40 13.50 -11.41 1.96
C THR A 40 14.13 -12.18 3.13
N PRO A 41 14.87 -11.49 4.03
CA PRO A 41 15.33 -12.12 5.28
C PRO A 41 14.19 -12.68 6.14
N LEU A 42 13.03 -12.04 6.16
CA LEU A 42 11.85 -12.51 6.88
C LEU A 42 11.35 -13.83 6.31
N TYR A 43 11.25 -13.95 4.99
CA TYR A 43 10.88 -15.21 4.34
C TYR A 43 11.77 -16.37 4.80
N THR A 44 13.10 -16.14 4.80
CA THR A 44 14.06 -17.16 5.27
C THR A 44 13.87 -17.51 6.75
N ARG A 45 13.46 -16.57 7.60
CA ARG A 45 13.19 -16.82 9.03
C ARG A 45 11.92 -17.65 9.21
N VAL A 46 10.88 -17.35 8.47
CA VAL A 46 9.61 -18.11 8.47
C VAL A 46 9.83 -19.52 7.97
N GLU A 47 10.58 -19.73 6.90
CA GLU A 47 10.99 -21.06 6.41
C GLU A 47 11.76 -21.87 7.48
N ARG A 48 12.46 -21.21 8.38
CA ARG A 48 13.18 -21.82 9.50
C ARG A 48 12.34 -22.01 10.77
N GLY A 49 11.03 -21.72 10.68
CA GLY A 49 10.10 -21.97 11.78
C GLY A 49 9.78 -20.75 12.65
N GLU A 50 10.05 -19.54 12.20
CA GLU A 50 9.56 -18.35 12.90
C GLU A 50 8.03 -18.30 12.85
N ILE A 51 7.42 -18.09 13.98
CA ILE A 51 5.96 -18.13 14.14
C ILE A 51 5.38 -16.75 13.86
N LEU A 52 4.45 -16.70 12.91
CA LEU A 52 3.58 -15.55 12.66
C LEU A 52 2.21 -15.81 13.29
N PRO A 53 1.44 -14.77 13.63
CA PRO A 53 0.00 -14.92 13.87
C PRO A 53 -0.66 -15.62 12.68
N ASP A 54 -1.55 -16.56 12.98
CA ASP A 54 -2.32 -17.24 11.94
C ASP A 54 -3.33 -16.29 11.26
N ASP A 55 -3.99 -16.78 10.21
CA ASP A 55 -4.91 -15.98 9.43
C ASP A 55 -6.10 -15.48 10.24
N ASP A 56 -6.61 -16.29 11.17
CA ASP A 56 -7.71 -15.92 12.06
C ASP A 56 -7.29 -14.79 13.00
N MET A 57 -6.12 -14.89 13.62
CA MET A 57 -5.56 -13.84 14.47
C MET A 57 -5.33 -12.54 13.69
N GLN A 58 -4.81 -12.62 12.47
CA GLN A 58 -4.61 -11.45 11.62
C GLN A 58 -5.94 -10.81 11.21
N ALA A 59 -6.96 -11.63 10.93
CA ALA A 59 -8.32 -11.14 10.67
C ALA A 59 -8.91 -10.43 11.90
N ASP A 60 -8.75 -10.99 13.10
CA ASP A 60 -9.18 -10.38 14.34
C ASP A 60 -8.46 -9.05 14.61
N MET A 61 -7.15 -8.98 14.39
CA MET A 61 -6.37 -7.74 14.48
C MET A 61 -6.91 -6.65 13.55
N TYR A 62 -7.21 -7.03 12.31
CA TYR A 62 -7.77 -6.11 11.32
C TYR A 62 -9.17 -5.62 11.70
N LEU A 63 -10.07 -6.53 12.00
CA LEU A 63 -11.46 -6.19 12.32
C LEU A 63 -11.57 -5.31 13.58
N TRP A 64 -10.83 -5.66 14.64
CA TRP A 64 -10.76 -4.86 15.84
C TRP A 64 -10.24 -3.44 15.56
N MET A 65 -9.18 -3.33 14.77
CA MET A 65 -8.60 -2.04 14.39
C MET A 65 -9.58 -1.18 13.61
N VAL A 66 -10.28 -1.75 12.62
CA VAL A 66 -11.29 -1.03 11.82
C VAL A 66 -12.37 -0.42 12.74
N GLU A 67 -12.90 -1.23 13.67
CA GLU A 67 -13.89 -0.75 14.62
C GLU A 67 -13.34 0.32 15.58
N ARG A 68 -12.11 0.11 16.05
CA ARG A 68 -11.47 1.02 17.01
C ARG A 68 -11.18 2.38 16.37
N LEU A 69 -10.64 2.39 15.15
CA LEU A 69 -10.38 3.61 14.39
C LEU A 69 -11.68 4.35 14.05
N ALA A 70 -12.73 3.63 13.67
CA ALA A 70 -14.05 4.24 13.43
C ALA A 70 -14.60 4.93 14.69
N LYS A 71 -14.49 4.30 15.86
CA LYS A 71 -14.88 4.90 17.17
C LYS A 71 -14.05 6.14 17.53
N ALA A 72 -12.82 6.21 17.03
CA ALA A 72 -11.93 7.37 17.21
C ALA A 72 -12.13 8.49 16.15
N GLY A 73 -13.10 8.33 15.23
CA GLY A 73 -13.44 9.33 14.23
C GLY A 73 -12.68 9.25 12.91
N TYR A 74 -11.92 8.17 12.71
CA TYR A 74 -11.30 7.89 11.44
C TYR A 74 -12.27 7.14 10.52
N LYS A 75 -12.23 7.47 9.24
CA LYS A 75 -12.98 6.75 8.21
C LYS A 75 -12.00 5.95 7.35
N GLN A 76 -12.27 4.67 7.22
CA GLN A 76 -11.62 3.86 6.22
C GLN A 76 -12.03 4.40 4.84
N TYR A 77 -11.11 4.57 3.91
CA TYR A 77 -11.42 4.99 2.55
C TYR A 77 -10.95 3.98 1.49
N GLU A 78 -10.05 3.09 1.86
CA GLU A 78 -9.69 1.86 1.13
C GLU A 78 -9.15 0.82 2.14
N ILE A 79 -8.72 -0.35 1.68
CA ILE A 79 -8.47 -1.53 2.52
C ILE A 79 -7.56 -1.22 3.72
N SER A 80 -6.46 -0.46 3.52
CA SER A 80 -5.41 -0.27 4.52
C SER A 80 -5.33 1.14 5.09
N ASN A 81 -6.08 2.10 4.52
CA ASN A 81 -5.92 3.51 4.85
C ASN A 81 -7.16 4.12 5.51
N PHE A 82 -6.90 4.86 6.57
CA PHE A 82 -7.90 5.49 7.44
C PHE A 82 -7.55 6.96 7.63
N ALA A 83 -8.52 7.85 7.59
CA ALA A 83 -8.28 9.27 7.75
C ALA A 83 -9.41 9.96 8.50
N ARG A 84 -9.11 11.05 9.19
CA ARG A 84 -10.12 12.03 9.60
C ARG A 84 -10.77 12.63 8.34
N PRO A 85 -12.04 13.05 8.42
CA PRO A 85 -12.73 13.64 7.26
C PRO A 85 -11.92 14.78 6.63
N GLY A 86 -11.65 14.68 5.33
CA GLY A 86 -10.86 15.67 4.58
C GLY A 86 -9.34 15.42 4.55
N PHE A 87 -8.84 14.39 5.24
CA PHE A 87 -7.40 14.09 5.32
C PHE A 87 -7.00 12.79 4.59
N GLN A 88 -7.87 12.29 3.68
CA GLN A 88 -7.51 11.17 2.82
C GLN A 88 -6.29 11.52 1.97
N SER A 89 -5.36 10.58 1.82
CA SER A 89 -4.18 10.76 0.99
C SER A 89 -4.56 10.94 -0.48
N ARG A 90 -4.44 12.16 -0.99
CA ARG A 90 -4.71 12.45 -2.42
C ARG A 90 -3.77 11.70 -3.34
N HIS A 91 -2.56 11.40 -2.89
CA HIS A 91 -1.60 10.61 -3.65
C HIS A 91 -2.05 9.14 -3.76
N ASN A 92 -2.42 8.50 -2.65
CA ASN A 92 -2.91 7.12 -2.66
C ASN A 92 -4.19 6.97 -3.47
N LEU A 93 -5.10 7.95 -3.38
CA LEU A 93 -6.33 7.95 -4.15
C LEU A 93 -6.09 7.96 -5.67
N LYS A 94 -4.99 8.55 -6.15
CA LYS A 94 -4.64 8.50 -7.58
C LYS A 94 -4.48 7.07 -8.09
N TYR A 95 -3.83 6.21 -7.32
CA TYR A 95 -3.68 4.79 -7.69
C TYR A 95 -5.04 4.08 -7.76
N TRP A 96 -5.89 4.29 -6.75
CA TRP A 96 -7.20 3.65 -6.67
C TRP A 96 -8.18 4.13 -7.73
N THR A 97 -8.01 5.36 -8.23
CA THR A 97 -8.86 5.97 -9.25
C THR A 97 -8.21 6.05 -10.63
N LEU A 98 -7.11 5.33 -10.83
CA LEU A 98 -6.35 5.29 -12.10
C LEU A 98 -5.98 6.67 -12.65
N GLN A 99 -5.75 7.65 -11.78
CA GLN A 99 -5.24 8.95 -12.20
C GLN A 99 -3.75 8.87 -12.53
N GLU A 100 -3.35 9.64 -13.52
CA GLU A 100 -1.95 9.71 -13.93
C GLU A 100 -1.04 10.19 -12.79
N TYR A 101 0.13 9.59 -12.71
CA TYR A 101 1.20 9.98 -11.79
C TYR A 101 2.57 9.77 -12.41
N ALA A 102 3.53 10.58 -11.99
CA ALA A 102 4.94 10.45 -12.34
C ALA A 102 5.75 10.16 -11.08
N GLY A 103 6.53 9.09 -11.11
CA GLY A 103 7.50 8.73 -10.09
C GLY A 103 8.88 9.31 -10.40
N PHE A 104 9.68 9.56 -9.38
CA PHE A 104 11.03 10.10 -9.51
C PHE A 104 12.00 9.31 -8.65
N GLY A 105 13.15 8.99 -9.20
CA GLY A 105 14.22 8.28 -8.53
C GLY A 105 14.34 6.80 -8.94
N PRO A 106 15.37 6.09 -8.41
CA PRO A 106 15.61 4.69 -8.74
C PRO A 106 14.45 3.82 -8.30
N GLY A 107 14.02 2.91 -9.18
CA GLY A 107 12.89 2.01 -8.94
C GLY A 107 11.52 2.66 -8.93
N ALA A 108 11.41 3.97 -9.20
CA ALA A 108 10.11 4.66 -9.22
C ALA A 108 9.28 4.24 -10.44
N HIS A 109 7.99 3.99 -10.19
CA HIS A 109 7.02 3.68 -11.23
C HIS A 109 6.21 4.93 -11.59
N SER A 110 5.74 4.98 -12.82
CA SER A 110 4.86 6.02 -13.37
C SER A 110 3.74 5.38 -14.18
N ASP A 111 2.61 6.06 -14.23
CA ASP A 111 1.51 5.78 -15.15
C ASP A 111 1.08 7.11 -15.75
N PHE A 112 1.60 7.46 -16.93
CA PHE A 112 1.43 8.77 -17.52
C PHE A 112 1.38 8.72 -19.06
N GLY A 113 0.48 9.47 -19.66
CA GLY A 113 0.32 9.50 -21.11
C GLY A 113 -0.12 8.15 -21.71
N GLY A 114 -0.82 7.31 -20.96
CA GLY A 114 -1.24 5.98 -21.37
C GLY A 114 -0.10 4.96 -21.42
N VAL A 115 1.04 5.27 -20.80
CA VAL A 115 2.21 4.40 -20.71
C VAL A 115 2.56 4.20 -19.23
N ARG A 116 2.71 2.95 -18.82
CA ARG A 116 3.28 2.59 -17.52
C ARG A 116 4.75 2.32 -17.71
N TYR A 117 5.58 2.90 -16.86
CA TYR A 117 7.02 2.71 -16.93
C TYR A 117 7.67 2.76 -15.56
N ALA A 118 8.84 2.13 -15.45
CA ALA A 118 9.65 2.14 -14.25
C ALA A 118 11.09 2.54 -14.56
N TYR A 119 11.72 3.19 -13.58
CA TYR A 119 13.14 3.51 -13.64
C TYR A 119 13.99 2.36 -13.11
N GLU A 120 15.28 2.37 -13.53
CA GLU A 120 16.30 1.46 -13.02
C GLU A 120 16.31 1.42 -11.48
N LYS A 121 16.34 0.19 -10.91
CA LYS A 121 16.27 -0.02 -9.46
C LYS A 121 17.64 0.12 -8.79
N ASP A 122 18.71 -0.25 -9.51
CA ASP A 122 20.06 -0.11 -8.98
C ASP A 122 20.42 1.35 -8.80
N LEU A 123 20.77 1.73 -7.57
CA LEU A 123 21.06 3.12 -7.22
C LEU A 123 22.29 3.65 -7.98
N GLU A 124 23.34 2.84 -8.10
CA GLU A 124 24.57 3.26 -8.77
C GLU A 124 24.35 3.39 -10.29
N GLY A 125 23.63 2.42 -10.88
CA GLY A 125 23.21 2.47 -12.29
C GLY A 125 22.34 3.67 -12.59
N TYR A 126 21.37 3.98 -11.72
CA TYR A 126 20.53 5.17 -11.85
C TYR A 126 21.35 6.46 -11.80
N ILE A 127 22.24 6.62 -10.81
CA ILE A 127 23.13 7.79 -10.67
C ILE A 127 24.04 7.93 -11.87
N HIS A 128 24.62 6.81 -12.33
CA HIS A 128 25.47 6.80 -13.53
C HIS A 128 24.69 7.25 -14.76
N GLY A 129 23.48 6.71 -14.97
CA GLY A 129 22.61 7.07 -16.09
C GLY A 129 22.25 8.55 -16.10
N VAL A 130 21.87 9.11 -14.93
CA VAL A 130 21.60 10.55 -14.81
C VAL A 130 22.81 11.40 -15.18
N LYS A 131 23.99 11.05 -14.65
CA LYS A 131 25.24 11.80 -14.89
C LYS A 131 25.70 11.77 -16.36
N HIS A 132 25.41 10.68 -17.06
CA HIS A 132 25.87 10.45 -18.43
C HIS A 132 24.77 10.56 -19.48
N HIS A 133 23.57 11.05 -19.10
CA HIS A 133 22.42 11.20 -19.98
C HIS A 133 22.01 9.89 -20.69
N MET A 134 22.16 8.76 -20.00
CA MET A 134 21.79 7.45 -20.53
C MET A 134 20.30 7.16 -20.25
N PRO A 135 19.67 6.23 -21.01
CA PRO A 135 18.33 5.77 -20.71
C PRO A 135 18.23 5.22 -19.28
N LEU A 136 17.20 5.61 -18.55
CA LEU A 136 16.97 5.22 -17.16
C LEU A 136 15.79 4.26 -16.99
N LEU A 137 15.02 4.01 -18.06
CA LEU A 137 13.85 3.14 -18.00
C LEU A 137 14.29 1.68 -18.01
N SER A 138 13.85 0.92 -16.99
CA SER A 138 13.98 -0.54 -16.94
C SER A 138 12.79 -1.24 -17.59
N GLU A 139 11.62 -0.63 -17.50
CA GLU A 139 10.36 -1.18 -18.02
C GLU A 139 9.54 -0.06 -18.65
N SER A 140 8.82 -0.38 -19.73
CA SER A 140 7.88 0.54 -20.37
C SER A 140 6.86 -0.24 -21.19
N GLU A 141 5.58 -0.05 -20.90
CA GLU A 141 4.49 -0.68 -21.64
C GLU A 141 3.31 0.28 -21.83
N ARG A 142 2.62 0.12 -22.95
CA ARG A 142 1.33 0.78 -23.18
C ARG A 142 0.23 -0.16 -22.69
N ILE A 143 -0.56 0.28 -21.71
CA ILE A 143 -1.63 -0.53 -21.15
C ILE A 143 -2.79 -0.63 -22.15
N PRO A 144 -3.19 -1.84 -22.58
CA PRO A 144 -4.34 -2.03 -23.43
C PRO A 144 -5.63 -1.55 -22.76
N PRO A 145 -6.63 -1.06 -23.53
CA PRO A 145 -7.91 -0.60 -22.95
C PRO A 145 -8.61 -1.64 -22.07
N LEU A 146 -8.66 -2.89 -22.51
CA LEU A 146 -9.30 -3.96 -21.75
C LEU A 146 -8.62 -4.23 -20.39
N ASP A 147 -7.29 -4.13 -20.36
CA ASP A 147 -6.53 -4.28 -19.11
C ASP A 147 -6.80 -3.09 -18.20
N ARG A 148 -6.92 -1.89 -18.76
CA ARG A 148 -7.29 -0.68 -18.01
C ARG A 148 -8.68 -0.79 -17.39
N ASP A 149 -9.66 -1.31 -18.13
CA ASP A 149 -11.02 -1.58 -17.63
C ASP A 149 -11.00 -2.61 -16.50
N THR A 150 -10.18 -3.66 -16.65
CA THR A 150 -10.00 -4.68 -15.61
C THR A 150 -9.38 -4.08 -14.33
N GLU A 151 -8.36 -3.24 -14.48
CA GLU A 151 -7.75 -2.52 -13.36
C GLU A 151 -8.76 -1.60 -12.68
N TRP A 152 -9.56 -0.86 -13.45
CA TRP A 152 -10.60 0.01 -12.92
C TRP A 152 -11.60 -0.74 -12.04
N LEU A 153 -12.08 -1.90 -12.52
CA LEU A 153 -12.95 -2.76 -11.73
C LEU A 153 -12.26 -3.26 -10.44
N MET A 154 -11.05 -3.79 -10.57
CA MET A 154 -10.31 -4.37 -9.45
C MET A 154 -9.98 -3.32 -8.37
N LEU A 155 -9.55 -2.13 -8.78
CA LEU A 155 -9.13 -1.07 -7.86
C LEU A 155 -10.35 -0.37 -7.23
N GLY A 156 -11.38 -0.09 -8.01
CA GLY A 156 -12.60 0.56 -7.53
C GLY A 156 -13.31 -0.26 -6.46
N LEU A 157 -13.36 -1.60 -6.61
CA LEU A 157 -13.94 -2.50 -5.61
C LEU A 157 -13.17 -2.55 -4.28
N ARG A 158 -11.96 -2.01 -4.23
CA ARG A 158 -11.15 -1.92 -3.00
C ARG A 158 -11.36 -0.62 -2.22
N THR A 159 -12.10 0.33 -2.78
CA THR A 159 -12.42 1.59 -2.13
C THR A 159 -13.82 1.55 -1.51
N VAL A 160 -14.07 2.34 -0.47
CA VAL A 160 -15.41 2.46 0.12
C VAL A 160 -16.40 3.17 -0.79
N GLN A 161 -15.93 3.88 -1.81
CA GLN A 161 -16.77 4.52 -2.81
C GLN A 161 -17.35 3.51 -3.80
N GLY A 162 -16.62 2.39 -4.01
CA GLY A 162 -17.01 1.39 -5.00
C GLY A 162 -16.96 1.95 -6.42
N LEU A 163 -17.79 1.37 -7.29
CA LEU A 163 -17.92 1.71 -8.70
C LEU A 163 -19.34 2.20 -9.00
N ASP A 164 -19.46 3.22 -9.82
CA ASP A 164 -20.77 3.62 -10.38
C ASP A 164 -21.06 2.72 -11.59
N SER A 165 -22.13 1.95 -11.54
CA SER A 165 -22.53 1.05 -12.63
C SER A 165 -22.94 1.74 -13.93
N ARG A 166 -22.90 3.08 -13.95
CA ARG A 166 -23.23 3.90 -15.14
C ARG A 166 -21.98 4.42 -15.87
N GLU A 167 -20.81 4.21 -15.29
CA GLU A 167 -19.51 4.52 -15.91
C GLU A 167 -18.91 3.24 -16.53
#